data_3c32f65eebff6723096e461d04d4798f
#
_entry.id   3c32f65eebff6723096e461d04d4798f
#
_cell.length_a   1.000
_cell.length_b   1.000
_cell.length_c   1.000
_cell.angle_alpha   90.00
_cell.angle_beta   90.00
_cell.angle_gamma   90.00
#
_symmetry.space_group_name_H-M   'P 1'
#
loop_
_entity.id
_entity.type
_entity.pdbx_description
1 polymer ?
#
loop_
_entity_poly.entity_id
_entity_poly.type
_entity_poly.pdbx_seq_one_letter_code
_entity_poly.pdbx_strand_id
1 'polypeptide(L)'
;METILSAQHLAFRRGRQTILRDASLELRTREVVALIGGNGAGKTTLLEILTGALSPDRGTVRYHDKLPRFWLGYLPDKAPLYPQWRGREFLQTCAQMRGVRDVKAAMDDVIARCHLQAVAHKRCGELSHGYLQRVGLAQALIHCPPLLVLDEPTNGLDSDQRAALCPLLAGLGESGCVLMTSHNWDEVLAVAHRVYRLQDGVLQEITIPRVASPHLWLACETLTQAQALAQDAVLQDGRFLAFTYDGTDAARQLLWQRLAAQPGVSAFYDAYPDVAFQEKLSAAACQSEEVKDVA
;
A
#
# COMPACT_ATOMS: atom_id res chain seq x y z
N MET A 1 18.40 10.79 -8.53
CA MET A 1 17.29 10.86 -7.56
C MET A 1 17.86 11.32 -6.24
N GLU A 2 17.29 12.35 -5.64
CA GLU A 2 17.72 12.94 -4.39
C GLU A 2 16.98 12.29 -3.22
N THR A 3 17.68 11.99 -2.11
CA THR A 3 17.04 11.39 -0.92
C THR A 3 16.23 12.46 -0.19
N ILE A 4 14.93 12.24 -0.02
CA ILE A 4 14.01 13.12 0.74
C ILE A 4 14.03 12.77 2.23
N LEU A 5 14.08 11.47 2.53
CA LEU A 5 14.05 10.94 3.89
C LEU A 5 14.94 9.69 3.98
N SER A 6 15.73 9.61 5.06
CA SER A 6 16.50 8.41 5.39
C SER A 6 16.20 8.02 6.84
N ALA A 7 15.81 6.77 7.03
CA ALA A 7 15.58 6.15 8.33
C ALA A 7 16.56 5.01 8.52
N GLN A 8 17.22 4.97 9.70
CA GLN A 8 18.26 4.00 9.99
C GLN A 8 18.04 3.36 11.36
N HIS A 9 18.02 2.03 11.37
CA HIS A 9 17.98 1.18 12.57
C HIS A 9 16.85 1.53 13.54
N LEU A 10 15.64 1.83 13.00
CA LEU A 10 14.50 2.20 13.82
C LEU A 10 14.04 1.01 14.66
N ALA A 11 13.94 1.22 15.98
CA ALA A 11 13.29 0.30 16.89
C ALA A 11 12.23 1.03 17.70
N PHE A 12 11.12 0.36 17.96
CA PHE A 12 10.01 0.94 18.71
C PHE A 12 9.22 -0.13 19.47
N ARG A 13 8.85 0.18 20.72
CA ARG A 13 8.04 -0.66 21.60
C ARG A 13 6.79 0.11 22.05
N ARG A 14 5.66 -0.59 22.04
CA ARG A 14 4.42 -0.08 22.64
C ARG A 14 4.17 -0.85 23.94
N GLY A 15 4.54 -0.28 25.07
CA GLY A 15 4.55 -0.97 26.35
C GLY A 15 5.54 -2.15 26.36
N ARG A 16 5.04 -3.38 26.52
CA ARG A 16 5.87 -4.58 26.51
C ARG A 16 6.06 -5.22 25.13
N GLN A 17 5.27 -4.79 24.15
CA GLN A 17 5.31 -5.35 22.79
C GLN A 17 6.34 -4.61 21.94
N THR A 18 7.25 -5.34 21.33
CA THR A 18 8.17 -4.80 20.32
C THR A 18 7.43 -4.76 18.99
N ILE A 19 7.31 -3.56 18.40
CA ILE A 19 6.64 -3.31 17.12
C ILE A 19 7.69 -3.25 16.00
N LEU A 20 8.76 -2.50 16.20
CA LEU A 20 9.89 -2.44 15.26
C LEU A 20 11.17 -2.88 16.00
N ARG A 21 11.99 -3.71 15.35
CA ARG A 21 13.27 -4.21 15.89
C ARG A 21 14.44 -3.57 15.20
N ASP A 22 14.40 -3.51 13.87
CA ASP A 22 15.41 -2.90 13.02
C ASP A 22 14.77 -2.58 11.67
N ALA A 23 14.33 -1.33 11.50
CA ALA A 23 13.74 -0.88 10.25
C ALA A 23 14.61 0.24 9.66
N SER A 24 15.10 0.01 8.44
CA SER A 24 15.91 0.98 7.69
C SER A 24 15.37 1.13 6.29
N LEU A 25 15.18 2.38 5.82
CA LEU A 25 14.74 2.67 4.45
C LEU A 25 15.19 4.07 4.04
N GLU A 26 15.21 4.27 2.73
CA GLU A 26 15.37 5.58 2.09
C GLU A 26 14.23 5.86 1.15
N LEU A 27 13.73 7.10 1.17
CA LEU A 27 12.76 7.62 0.23
C LEU A 27 13.41 8.69 -0.64
N ARG A 28 13.24 8.55 -1.95
CA ARG A 28 13.88 9.41 -2.96
C ARG A 28 12.84 10.15 -3.79
N THR A 29 13.27 11.24 -4.41
CA THR A 29 12.44 11.96 -5.37
C THR A 29 12.08 11.06 -6.56
N ARG A 30 10.87 11.21 -7.08
CA ARG A 30 10.38 10.55 -8.29
C ARG A 30 10.27 9.03 -8.14
N GLU A 31 9.75 8.58 -7.02
CA GLU A 31 9.44 7.17 -6.81
C GLU A 31 8.12 6.96 -6.04
N VAL A 32 7.50 5.82 -6.28
CA VAL A 32 6.46 5.24 -5.44
C VAL A 32 7.08 4.06 -4.69
N VAL A 33 7.01 4.11 -3.37
CA VAL A 33 7.50 3.05 -2.48
C VAL A 33 6.29 2.43 -1.79
N ALA A 34 6.12 1.12 -1.91
CA ALA A 34 5.09 0.39 -1.20
C ALA A 34 5.67 -0.29 0.04
N LEU A 35 4.94 -0.19 1.15
CA LEU A 35 5.20 -0.90 2.39
C LEU A 35 4.11 -1.95 2.60
N ILE A 36 4.50 -3.22 2.53
CA ILE A 36 3.60 -4.35 2.71
C ILE A 36 3.86 -5.08 4.04
N GLY A 37 2.90 -5.84 4.49
CA GLY A 37 2.99 -6.65 5.71
C GLY A 37 1.62 -6.97 6.25
N GLY A 38 1.52 -7.99 7.09
CA GLY A 38 0.26 -8.42 7.70
C GLY A 38 -0.39 -7.35 8.59
N ASN A 39 -1.63 -7.56 8.95
CA ASN A 39 -2.32 -6.69 9.92
C ASN A 39 -1.59 -6.75 11.27
N GLY A 40 -1.37 -5.58 11.88
CA GLY A 40 -0.63 -5.49 13.13
C GLY A 40 0.91 -5.62 13.00
N ALA A 41 1.47 -5.76 11.78
CA ALA A 41 2.92 -5.84 11.57
C ALA A 41 3.68 -4.56 11.97
N GLY A 42 2.98 -3.43 12.16
CA GLY A 42 3.59 -2.16 12.57
C GLY A 42 3.72 -1.13 11.43
N LYS A 43 3.05 -1.34 10.28
CA LYS A 43 3.10 -0.42 9.13
C LYS A 43 2.72 1.01 9.53
N THR A 44 1.53 1.22 10.11
CA THR A 44 1.08 2.53 10.59
C THR A 44 2.06 3.14 11.59
N THR A 45 2.60 2.33 12.53
CA THR A 45 3.61 2.81 13.50
C THR A 45 4.88 3.29 12.79
N LEU A 46 5.34 2.58 11.76
CA LEU A 46 6.48 3.02 10.96
C LEU A 46 6.15 4.32 10.23
N LEU A 47 4.96 4.45 9.61
CA LEU A 47 4.53 5.71 8.98
C LEU A 47 4.48 6.87 10.00
N GLU A 48 3.95 6.66 11.20
CA GLU A 48 3.92 7.67 12.27
C GLU A 48 5.33 8.13 12.68
N ILE A 49 6.31 7.21 12.73
CA ILE A 49 7.71 7.55 13.00
C ILE A 49 8.30 8.34 11.83
N LEU A 50 8.11 7.89 10.59
CA LEU A 50 8.64 8.55 9.40
C LEU A 50 8.04 9.94 9.16
N THR A 51 6.84 10.19 9.64
CA THR A 51 6.17 11.52 9.56
C THR A 51 6.49 12.43 10.74
N GLY A 52 7.22 11.93 11.75
CA GLY A 52 7.55 12.66 12.97
C GLY A 52 6.41 12.76 13.97
N ALA A 53 5.28 12.05 13.76
CA ALA A 53 4.18 11.98 14.70
C ALA A 53 4.53 11.13 15.94
N LEU A 54 5.49 10.21 15.80
CA LEU A 54 5.97 9.33 16.85
C LEU A 54 7.50 9.31 16.85
N SER A 55 8.11 9.33 18.05
CA SER A 55 9.56 9.21 18.18
C SER A 55 9.95 7.74 18.34
N PRO A 56 10.97 7.22 17.63
CA PRO A 56 11.47 5.87 17.84
C PRO A 56 12.24 5.77 19.16
N ASP A 57 12.30 4.56 19.76
CA ASP A 57 13.13 4.30 20.93
C ASP A 57 14.63 4.28 20.59
N ARG A 58 14.94 3.82 19.35
CA ARG A 58 16.30 3.78 18.79
C ARG A 58 16.27 4.07 17.30
N GLY A 59 17.43 4.43 16.77
CA GLY A 59 17.58 4.78 15.37
C GLY A 59 17.36 6.26 15.11
N THR A 60 17.43 6.65 13.86
CA THR A 60 17.30 8.06 13.44
C THR A 60 16.49 8.18 12.18
N VAL A 61 15.69 9.25 12.09
CA VAL A 61 15.06 9.69 10.85
C VAL A 61 15.69 11.04 10.49
N ARG A 62 16.19 11.15 9.26
CA ARG A 62 16.77 12.37 8.71
C ARG A 62 15.96 12.81 7.52
N TYR A 63 15.62 14.07 7.48
CA TYR A 63 14.93 14.71 6.37
C TYR A 63 15.89 15.58 5.60
N HIS A 64 15.63 15.76 4.31
CA HIS A 64 16.43 16.64 3.47
C HIS A 64 16.36 18.10 3.98
N ASP A 65 17.49 18.78 4.11
CA ASP A 65 17.59 20.12 4.73
C ASP A 65 16.81 21.23 4.01
N LYS A 66 16.53 21.07 2.71
CA LYS A 66 15.83 22.04 1.88
C LYS A 66 14.32 21.82 1.77
N LEU A 67 13.74 20.94 2.60
CA LEU A 67 12.30 20.69 2.56
C LEU A 67 11.51 21.94 2.97
N PRO A 68 10.38 22.26 2.28
CA PRO A 68 9.52 23.37 2.66
C PRO A 68 8.82 23.09 4.00
N ARG A 69 8.30 24.15 4.65
CA ARG A 69 7.59 24.02 5.94
C ARG A 69 6.49 22.94 5.93
N PHE A 70 5.75 22.84 4.82
CA PHE A 70 4.69 21.84 4.63
C PHE A 70 5.15 20.82 3.57
N TRP A 71 6.21 20.07 3.88
CA TRP A 71 6.83 19.12 2.97
C TRP A 71 6.10 17.78 2.88
N LEU A 72 5.17 17.51 3.82
CA LEU A 72 4.49 16.23 3.96
C LEU A 72 2.99 16.35 3.70
N GLY A 73 2.47 15.54 2.80
CA GLY A 73 1.06 15.19 2.71
C GLY A 73 0.82 13.83 3.37
N TYR A 74 -0.17 13.74 4.26
CA TYR A 74 -0.46 12.50 4.97
C TYR A 74 -1.95 12.15 4.86
N LEU A 75 -2.21 10.92 4.42
CA LEU A 75 -3.51 10.27 4.47
C LEU A 75 -3.42 9.08 5.43
N PRO A 76 -3.98 9.14 6.63
CA PRO A 76 -4.11 7.98 7.51
C PRO A 76 -5.18 7.01 7.00
N ASP A 77 -5.17 5.75 7.46
CA ASP A 77 -6.16 4.72 7.13
C ASP A 77 -7.61 5.23 7.25
N LYS A 78 -7.88 6.02 8.29
CA LYS A 78 -9.15 6.75 8.44
C LYS A 78 -8.90 8.23 8.26
N ALA A 79 -9.35 8.77 7.13
CA ALA A 79 -9.26 10.21 6.88
C ALA A 79 -9.96 11.01 8.00
N PRO A 80 -9.31 12.04 8.59
CA PRO A 80 -9.84 12.80 9.73
C PRO A 80 -10.88 13.84 9.26
N LEU A 81 -11.99 13.36 8.71
CA LEU A 81 -13.04 14.19 8.14
C LEU A 81 -14.13 14.47 9.17
N TYR A 82 -14.71 15.67 9.08
CA TYR A 82 -15.83 16.07 9.93
C TYR A 82 -17.14 15.80 9.19
N PRO A 83 -18.04 14.92 9.69
CA PRO A 83 -19.27 14.50 8.98
C PRO A 83 -20.19 15.66 8.57
N GLN A 84 -20.23 16.72 9.37
CA GLN A 84 -21.07 17.91 9.17
C GLN A 84 -20.52 18.88 8.11
N TRP A 85 -19.23 18.80 7.78
CA TRP A 85 -18.59 19.69 6.81
C TRP A 85 -18.81 19.19 5.39
N ARG A 86 -18.92 20.13 4.44
CA ARG A 86 -18.87 19.78 3.02
C ARG A 86 -17.43 19.50 2.61
N GLY A 87 -17.24 18.57 1.65
CA GLY A 87 -15.90 18.22 1.16
C GLY A 87 -15.13 19.46 0.70
N ARG A 88 -15.81 20.40 0.00
CA ARG A 88 -15.20 21.65 -0.47
C ARG A 88 -14.79 22.57 0.68
N GLU A 89 -15.60 22.72 1.72
CA GLU A 89 -15.28 23.53 2.90
C GLU A 89 -14.07 22.96 3.65
N PHE A 90 -14.03 21.65 3.80
CA PHE A 90 -12.90 20.98 4.42
C PHE A 90 -11.59 21.19 3.63
N LEU A 91 -11.60 21.00 2.32
CA LEU A 91 -10.44 21.22 1.46
C LEU A 91 -9.98 22.67 1.47
N GLN A 92 -10.91 23.63 1.45
CA GLN A 92 -10.59 25.06 1.54
C GLN A 92 -9.86 25.37 2.85
N THR A 93 -10.35 24.86 3.96
CA THR A 93 -9.72 25.06 5.27
C THR A 93 -8.32 24.45 5.31
N CYS A 94 -8.15 23.22 4.77
CA CYS A 94 -6.84 22.58 4.68
C CYS A 94 -5.85 23.39 3.84
N ALA A 95 -6.29 23.93 2.71
CA ALA A 95 -5.46 24.79 1.86
C ALA A 95 -4.99 26.05 2.58
N GLN A 96 -5.93 26.73 3.29
CA GLN A 96 -5.62 27.93 4.07
C GLN A 96 -4.63 27.65 5.20
N MET A 97 -4.85 26.56 5.97
CA MET A 97 -3.95 26.15 7.07
C MET A 97 -2.55 25.79 6.57
N ARG A 98 -2.43 25.29 5.35
CA ARG A 98 -1.15 24.95 4.70
C ARG A 98 -0.51 26.13 3.99
N GLY A 99 -1.13 27.31 4.02
CA GLY A 99 -0.59 28.53 3.43
C GLY A 99 -0.57 28.52 1.90
N VAL A 100 -1.49 27.77 1.28
CA VAL A 100 -1.63 27.75 -0.20
C VAL A 100 -2.02 29.12 -0.70
N ARG A 101 -1.25 29.70 -1.65
CA ARG A 101 -1.46 31.07 -2.14
C ARG A 101 -2.74 31.21 -2.95
N ASP A 102 -2.95 30.33 -3.92
CA ASP A 102 -4.15 30.28 -4.74
C ASP A 102 -5.01 29.09 -4.32
N VAL A 103 -5.83 29.31 -3.27
CA VAL A 103 -6.69 28.29 -2.70
C VAL A 103 -7.71 27.79 -3.71
N LYS A 104 -8.23 28.67 -4.59
CA LYS A 104 -9.22 28.29 -5.60
C LYS A 104 -8.61 27.34 -6.63
N ALA A 105 -7.49 27.71 -7.22
CA ALA A 105 -6.81 26.86 -8.22
C ALA A 105 -6.38 25.52 -7.62
N ALA A 106 -5.82 25.50 -6.41
CA ALA A 106 -5.44 24.27 -5.73
C ALA A 106 -6.63 23.35 -5.45
N MET A 107 -7.76 23.93 -5.02
CA MET A 107 -9.00 23.17 -4.81
C MET A 107 -9.54 22.57 -6.10
N ASP A 108 -9.60 23.37 -7.18
CA ASP A 108 -10.11 22.92 -8.47
C ASP A 108 -9.22 21.81 -9.04
N ASP A 109 -7.89 21.90 -8.88
CA ASP A 109 -6.93 20.84 -9.24
C ASP A 109 -7.16 19.53 -8.48
N VAL A 110 -7.17 19.55 -7.14
CA VAL A 110 -7.31 18.31 -6.36
C VAL A 110 -8.70 17.69 -6.49
N ILE A 111 -9.76 18.52 -6.65
CA ILE A 111 -11.12 18.04 -6.92
C ILE A 111 -11.17 17.29 -8.26
N ALA A 112 -10.49 17.83 -9.30
CA ALA A 112 -10.41 17.18 -10.60
C ALA A 112 -9.61 15.89 -10.52
N ARG A 113 -8.40 15.90 -9.95
CA ARG A 113 -7.49 14.75 -9.85
C ARG A 113 -8.07 13.61 -9.02
N CYS A 114 -8.80 13.91 -7.95
CA CYS A 114 -9.44 12.92 -7.09
C CYS A 114 -10.87 12.55 -7.53
N HIS A 115 -11.34 13.05 -8.69
CA HIS A 115 -12.69 12.79 -9.23
C HIS A 115 -13.81 13.11 -8.23
N LEU A 116 -13.75 14.29 -7.61
CA LEU A 116 -14.69 14.74 -6.58
C LEU A 116 -15.76 15.73 -7.08
N GLN A 117 -15.78 16.09 -8.39
CA GLN A 117 -16.62 17.14 -8.95
C GLN A 117 -18.11 16.98 -8.58
N ALA A 118 -18.61 15.75 -8.69
CA ALA A 118 -20.03 15.45 -8.44
C ALA A 118 -20.43 15.50 -6.95
N VAL A 119 -19.45 15.40 -6.03
CA VAL A 119 -19.73 15.17 -4.61
C VAL A 119 -19.08 16.19 -3.66
N ALA A 120 -18.16 17.03 -4.11
CA ALA A 120 -17.43 17.97 -3.26
C ALA A 120 -18.34 18.95 -2.51
N HIS A 121 -19.56 19.20 -3.01
CA HIS A 121 -20.57 20.05 -2.39
C HIS A 121 -21.41 19.35 -1.31
N LYS A 122 -21.38 18.01 -1.25
CA LYS A 122 -22.10 17.19 -0.26
C LYS A 122 -21.38 17.22 1.09
N ARG A 123 -22.12 16.94 2.16
CA ARG A 123 -21.51 16.74 3.49
C ARG A 123 -20.71 15.45 3.50
N CYS A 124 -19.59 15.42 4.23
CA CYS A 124 -18.76 14.22 4.37
C CYS A 124 -19.57 13.04 4.95
N GLY A 125 -20.50 13.27 5.86
CA GLY A 125 -21.37 12.22 6.40
C GLY A 125 -22.35 11.60 5.40
N GLU A 126 -22.53 12.20 4.22
CA GLU A 126 -23.39 11.71 3.15
C GLU A 126 -22.59 10.94 2.05
N LEU A 127 -21.26 10.91 2.18
CA LEU A 127 -20.37 10.30 1.21
C LEU A 127 -20.16 8.81 1.49
N SER A 128 -20.00 8.01 0.43
CA SER A 128 -19.52 6.63 0.58
C SER A 128 -18.09 6.61 1.09
N HIS A 129 -17.65 5.48 1.63
CA HIS A 129 -16.29 5.29 2.13
C HIS A 129 -15.23 5.66 1.07
N GLY A 130 -15.42 5.24 -0.19
CA GLY A 130 -14.52 5.55 -1.28
C GLY A 130 -14.42 7.05 -1.58
N TYR A 131 -15.52 7.79 -1.50
CA TYR A 131 -15.46 9.24 -1.65
C TYR A 131 -14.82 9.93 -0.44
N LEU A 132 -15.02 9.44 0.78
CA LEU A 132 -14.30 9.95 1.96
C LEU A 132 -12.79 9.74 1.82
N GLN A 133 -12.36 8.59 1.34
CA GLN A 133 -10.94 8.30 1.08
C GLN A 133 -10.36 9.25 0.03
N ARG A 134 -11.09 9.52 -1.06
CA ARG A 134 -10.67 10.49 -2.09
C ARG A 134 -10.61 11.93 -1.56
N VAL A 135 -11.54 12.35 -0.67
CA VAL A 135 -11.45 13.66 -0.01
C VAL A 135 -10.23 13.71 0.91
N GLY A 136 -9.93 12.63 1.63
CA GLY A 136 -8.72 12.50 2.44
C GLY A 136 -7.45 12.59 1.59
N LEU A 137 -7.42 11.95 0.42
CA LEU A 137 -6.31 12.06 -0.51
C LEU A 137 -6.17 13.48 -1.07
N ALA A 138 -7.27 14.12 -1.44
CA ALA A 138 -7.28 15.50 -1.92
C ALA A 138 -6.70 16.48 -0.88
N GLN A 139 -7.02 16.32 0.41
CA GLN A 139 -6.43 17.14 1.48
C GLN A 139 -4.92 16.89 1.63
N ALA A 140 -4.44 15.67 1.44
CA ALA A 140 -3.02 15.36 1.50
C ALA A 140 -2.24 16.01 0.33
N LEU A 141 -2.89 16.16 -0.82
CA LEU A 141 -2.33 16.74 -2.05
C LEU A 141 -2.44 18.26 -2.16
N ILE A 142 -3.34 18.92 -1.42
CA ILE A 142 -3.79 20.31 -1.64
C ILE A 142 -2.66 21.35 -1.67
N HIS A 143 -1.53 21.07 -1.05
CA HIS A 143 -0.36 21.96 -0.96
C HIS A 143 0.84 21.46 -1.77
N CYS A 144 0.64 20.49 -2.67
CA CYS A 144 1.66 19.90 -3.53
C CYS A 144 2.93 19.45 -2.77
N PRO A 145 2.83 18.56 -1.77
CA PRO A 145 3.98 18.18 -0.96
C PRO A 145 5.00 17.37 -1.77
N PRO A 146 6.32 17.53 -1.51
CA PRO A 146 7.35 16.70 -2.14
C PRO A 146 7.35 15.23 -1.65
N LEU A 147 6.78 14.94 -0.47
CA LEU A 147 6.55 13.60 0.04
C LEU A 147 5.08 13.41 0.40
N LEU A 148 4.49 12.35 -0.13
CA LEU A 148 3.14 11.91 0.18
C LEU A 148 3.20 10.56 0.90
N VAL A 149 2.61 10.47 2.09
CA VAL A 149 2.50 9.24 2.88
C VAL A 149 1.04 8.84 2.96
N LEU A 150 0.73 7.63 2.51
CA LEU A 150 -0.63 7.13 2.37
C LEU A 150 -0.76 5.80 3.11
N ASP A 151 -1.62 5.75 4.12
CA ASP A 151 -1.91 4.50 4.84
C ASP A 151 -3.15 3.86 4.23
N GLU A 152 -2.97 2.73 3.52
CA GLU A 152 -4.02 1.95 2.84
C GLU A 152 -4.94 2.81 1.94
N PRO A 153 -4.42 3.56 0.95
CA PRO A 153 -5.18 4.57 0.20
C PRO A 153 -6.36 4.01 -0.61
N THR A 154 -6.36 2.72 -0.89
CA THR A 154 -7.39 2.02 -1.66
C THR A 154 -8.29 1.14 -0.81
N ASN A 155 -8.09 1.13 0.51
CA ASN A 155 -8.91 0.33 1.43
C ASN A 155 -10.39 0.71 1.33
N GLY A 156 -11.26 -0.31 1.17
CA GLY A 156 -12.72 -0.11 1.04
C GLY A 156 -13.17 0.44 -0.32
N LEU A 157 -12.28 0.54 -1.32
CA LEU A 157 -12.64 0.84 -2.71
C LEU A 157 -13.03 -0.45 -3.46
N ASP A 158 -14.03 -0.33 -4.32
CA ASP A 158 -14.33 -1.39 -5.31
C ASP A 158 -13.23 -1.46 -6.39
N SER A 159 -13.30 -2.49 -7.26
CA SER A 159 -12.32 -2.73 -8.32
C SER A 159 -12.16 -1.54 -9.26
N ASP A 160 -13.27 -0.92 -9.66
CA ASP A 160 -13.27 0.19 -10.62
C ASP A 160 -12.71 1.47 -10.00
N GLN A 161 -13.07 1.74 -8.76
CA GLN A 161 -12.54 2.87 -7.99
C GLN A 161 -11.04 2.74 -7.74
N ARG A 162 -10.57 1.52 -7.46
CA ARG A 162 -9.15 1.21 -7.27
C ARG A 162 -8.38 1.37 -8.58
N ALA A 163 -8.89 0.79 -9.67
CA ALA A 163 -8.30 0.94 -10.99
C ALA A 163 -8.18 2.41 -11.44
N ALA A 164 -9.16 3.25 -11.07
CA ALA A 164 -9.10 4.69 -11.36
C ALA A 164 -8.09 5.45 -10.49
N LEU A 165 -7.72 4.94 -9.30
CA LEU A 165 -6.77 5.58 -8.40
C LEU A 165 -5.30 5.25 -8.72
N CYS A 166 -5.02 4.04 -9.21
CA CYS A 166 -3.65 3.60 -9.54
C CYS A 166 -2.91 4.55 -10.50
N PRO A 167 -3.48 5.02 -11.62
CA PRO A 167 -2.80 5.98 -12.50
C PRO A 167 -2.48 7.31 -11.81
N LEU A 168 -3.35 7.77 -10.90
CA LEU A 168 -3.08 8.97 -10.11
C LEU A 168 -1.88 8.76 -9.19
N LEU A 169 -1.81 7.65 -8.46
CA LEU A 169 -0.69 7.32 -7.57
C LEU A 169 0.63 7.21 -8.34
N ALA A 170 0.62 6.55 -9.49
CA ALA A 170 1.79 6.45 -10.37
C ALA A 170 2.27 7.84 -10.84
N GLY A 171 1.36 8.68 -11.34
CA GLY A 171 1.69 10.05 -11.79
C GLY A 171 2.18 10.97 -10.65
N LEU A 172 1.72 10.75 -9.41
CA LEU A 172 2.24 11.45 -8.23
C LEU A 172 3.70 11.08 -7.96
N GLY A 173 4.07 9.81 -8.17
CA GLY A 173 5.45 9.35 -8.07
C GLY A 173 6.39 10.01 -9.08
N GLU A 174 5.91 10.41 -10.25
CA GLU A 174 6.75 11.09 -11.26
C GLU A 174 7.17 12.52 -10.83
N SER A 175 6.33 13.21 -10.06
CA SER A 175 6.54 14.60 -9.63
C SER A 175 7.09 14.74 -8.21
N GLY A 176 6.94 13.71 -7.37
CA GLY A 176 7.36 13.72 -5.96
C GLY A 176 7.79 12.34 -5.49
N CYS A 177 7.68 12.10 -4.20
CA CYS A 177 7.83 10.78 -3.59
C CYS A 177 6.50 10.35 -2.98
N VAL A 178 6.10 9.12 -3.22
CA VAL A 178 4.94 8.50 -2.57
C VAL A 178 5.41 7.31 -1.75
N LEU A 179 5.09 7.30 -0.47
CA LEU A 179 5.17 6.11 0.38
C LEU A 179 3.75 5.66 0.68
N MET A 180 3.39 4.45 0.30
CA MET A 180 2.06 3.91 0.56
C MET A 180 2.13 2.56 1.27
N THR A 181 1.20 2.30 2.17
CA THR A 181 0.95 0.93 2.62
C THR A 181 -0.10 0.29 1.74
N SER A 182 0.02 -1.00 1.51
CA SER A 182 -1.01 -1.79 0.87
C SER A 182 -0.89 -3.26 1.29
N HIS A 183 -2.00 -3.95 1.31
CA HIS A 183 -2.07 -5.40 1.42
C HIS A 183 -2.43 -6.06 0.07
N ASN A 184 -2.67 -5.27 -0.97
CA ASN A 184 -3.04 -5.74 -2.30
C ASN A 184 -1.82 -5.70 -3.24
N TRP A 185 -1.34 -6.89 -3.62
CA TRP A 185 -0.19 -7.01 -4.50
C TRP A 185 -0.43 -6.49 -5.93
N ASP A 186 -1.65 -6.62 -6.47
CA ASP A 186 -1.93 -6.12 -7.83
C ASP A 186 -1.79 -4.60 -7.89
N GLU A 187 -2.24 -3.90 -6.85
CA GLU A 187 -2.01 -2.46 -6.71
C GLU A 187 -0.52 -2.14 -6.59
N VAL A 188 0.20 -2.86 -5.72
CA VAL A 188 1.64 -2.65 -5.51
C VAL A 188 2.41 -2.83 -6.82
N LEU A 189 2.14 -3.92 -7.55
CA LEU A 189 2.78 -4.20 -8.83
C LEU A 189 2.44 -3.15 -9.92
N ALA A 190 1.23 -2.58 -9.87
CA ALA A 190 0.80 -1.57 -10.83
C ALA A 190 1.49 -0.21 -10.64
N VAL A 191 1.85 0.18 -9.39
CA VAL A 191 2.29 1.56 -9.11
C VAL A 191 3.66 1.66 -8.46
N ALA A 192 4.14 0.65 -7.72
CA ALA A 192 5.35 0.78 -6.92
C ALA A 192 6.63 0.62 -7.75
N HIS A 193 7.62 1.46 -7.46
CA HIS A 193 8.98 1.35 -7.98
C HIS A 193 9.87 0.47 -7.08
N ARG A 194 9.61 0.52 -5.76
CA ARG A 194 10.29 -0.27 -4.74
C ARG A 194 9.29 -0.76 -3.71
N VAL A 195 9.52 -1.93 -3.16
CA VAL A 195 8.67 -2.53 -2.12
C VAL A 195 9.49 -2.91 -0.92
N TYR A 196 8.98 -2.55 0.25
CA TYR A 196 9.48 -3.04 1.52
C TYR A 196 8.43 -3.95 2.18
N ARG A 197 8.89 -5.07 2.71
CA ARG A 197 8.08 -5.95 3.58
C ARG A 197 8.44 -5.72 5.02
N LEU A 198 7.43 -5.41 5.84
CA LEU A 198 7.57 -5.37 7.28
C LEU A 198 7.04 -6.68 7.88
N GLN A 199 7.94 -7.45 8.46
CA GLN A 199 7.61 -8.73 9.09
C GLN A 199 8.40 -8.89 10.39
N ASP A 200 7.73 -9.27 11.48
CA ASP A 200 8.33 -9.47 12.81
C ASP A 200 9.17 -8.28 13.32
N GLY A 201 8.75 -7.06 12.93
CA GLY A 201 9.42 -5.81 13.28
C GLY A 201 10.70 -5.52 12.50
N VAL A 202 11.00 -6.31 11.47
CA VAL A 202 12.14 -6.12 10.55
C VAL A 202 11.63 -5.67 9.19
N LEU A 203 12.31 -4.69 8.60
CA LEU A 203 11.99 -4.17 7.28
C LEU A 203 12.97 -4.74 6.26
N GLN A 204 12.46 -5.33 5.20
CA GLN A 204 13.25 -5.92 4.12
C GLN A 204 12.80 -5.36 2.77
N GLU A 205 13.73 -4.89 1.95
CA GLU A 205 13.43 -4.52 0.57
C GLU A 205 13.24 -5.77 -0.28
N ILE A 206 12.19 -5.77 -1.10
CA ILE A 206 11.84 -6.86 -2.01
C ILE A 206 12.08 -6.38 -3.43
N THR A 207 12.81 -7.18 -4.20
CA THR A 207 12.97 -6.92 -5.62
C THR A 207 11.66 -7.26 -6.35
N ILE A 208 11.04 -6.26 -6.99
CA ILE A 208 9.89 -6.49 -7.85
C ILE A 208 10.39 -6.65 -9.29
N PRO A 209 10.02 -7.73 -9.98
CA PRO A 209 10.24 -7.78 -11.42
C PRO A 209 9.36 -6.71 -12.09
N ARG A 210 9.98 -5.80 -12.81
CA ARG A 210 9.26 -4.78 -13.62
C ARG A 210 8.72 -5.46 -14.88
N VAL A 211 7.65 -6.19 -14.75
CA VAL A 211 6.95 -6.77 -15.91
C VAL A 211 5.55 -6.18 -15.94
N ALA A 212 5.26 -5.40 -16.97
CA ALA A 212 3.93 -4.85 -17.27
C ALA A 212 3.00 -5.95 -17.82
N SER A 213 3.05 -7.14 -17.24
CA SER A 213 2.28 -8.30 -17.69
C SER A 213 1.31 -8.74 -16.62
N PRO A 214 0.10 -9.18 -16.96
CA PRO A 214 -0.83 -9.74 -16.00
C PRO A 214 -0.22 -10.97 -15.31
N HIS A 215 -0.62 -11.19 -14.06
CA HIS A 215 -0.11 -12.24 -13.21
C HIS A 215 -1.18 -13.31 -12.97
N LEU A 216 -0.74 -14.57 -12.95
CA LEU A 216 -1.51 -15.68 -12.40
C LEU A 216 -0.93 -16.03 -11.04
N TRP A 217 -1.73 -15.95 -9.99
CA TRP A 217 -1.33 -16.33 -8.65
C TRP A 217 -1.62 -17.79 -8.38
N LEU A 218 -0.69 -18.45 -7.73
CA LEU A 218 -0.73 -19.85 -7.35
C LEU A 218 -0.63 -19.97 -5.84
N ALA A 219 -1.49 -20.72 -5.20
CA ALA A 219 -1.34 -21.14 -3.82
C ALA A 219 -0.79 -22.55 -3.74
N CYS A 220 0.22 -22.76 -2.90
CA CYS A 220 0.78 -24.08 -2.57
C CYS A 220 0.27 -24.55 -1.20
N GLU A 221 0.19 -25.87 -1.00
CA GLU A 221 -0.22 -26.45 0.29
C GLU A 221 0.79 -26.16 1.38
N THR A 222 2.07 -26.18 1.04
CA THR A 222 3.17 -25.95 1.99
C THR A 222 4.18 -24.93 1.47
N LEU A 223 4.93 -24.30 2.39
CA LEU A 223 6.01 -23.38 2.05
C LEU A 223 7.15 -24.07 1.26
N THR A 224 7.43 -25.34 1.59
CA THR A 224 8.47 -26.13 0.91
C THR A 224 8.12 -26.35 -0.56
N GLN A 225 6.84 -26.64 -0.86
CA GLN A 225 6.36 -26.76 -2.25
C GLN A 225 6.43 -25.44 -2.99
N ALA A 226 6.04 -24.31 -2.34
CA ALA A 226 6.18 -23.00 -2.92
C ALA A 226 7.66 -22.70 -3.25
N GLN A 227 8.60 -23.00 -2.37
CA GLN A 227 10.03 -22.82 -2.61
C GLN A 227 10.54 -23.65 -3.78
N ALA A 228 10.06 -24.88 -3.96
CA ALA A 228 10.42 -25.73 -5.07
C ALA A 228 9.94 -25.19 -6.44
N LEU A 229 8.79 -24.51 -6.46
CA LEU A 229 8.20 -23.92 -7.67
C LEU A 229 8.64 -22.47 -7.92
N ALA A 230 9.31 -21.84 -6.95
CA ALA A 230 9.65 -20.42 -7.00
C ALA A 230 10.66 -20.06 -8.10
N GLN A 231 11.40 -21.02 -8.67
CA GLN A 231 12.40 -20.75 -9.71
C GLN A 231 11.81 -20.08 -10.96
N ASP A 232 10.57 -20.42 -11.31
CA ASP A 232 9.85 -19.86 -12.47
C ASP A 232 8.89 -18.71 -12.07
N ALA A 233 8.73 -18.44 -10.77
CA ALA A 233 7.83 -17.39 -10.28
C ALA A 233 8.53 -16.03 -10.30
N VAL A 234 7.78 -14.99 -10.70
CA VAL A 234 8.28 -13.61 -10.68
C VAL A 234 8.21 -13.00 -9.28
N LEU A 235 7.35 -13.54 -8.41
CA LEU A 235 7.19 -13.11 -7.02
C LEU A 235 6.80 -14.29 -6.16
N GLN A 236 7.35 -14.34 -4.94
CA GLN A 236 6.94 -15.27 -3.89
C GLN A 236 6.53 -14.52 -2.61
N ASP A 237 5.35 -14.83 -2.09
CA ASP A 237 4.89 -14.36 -0.79
C ASP A 237 4.33 -15.51 0.05
N GLY A 238 5.15 -16.02 0.97
CA GLY A 238 4.82 -17.22 1.74
C GLY A 238 4.56 -18.43 0.82
N ARG A 239 3.33 -18.96 0.84
CA ARG A 239 2.88 -20.08 0.00
C ARG A 239 2.31 -19.65 -1.35
N PHE A 240 2.28 -18.35 -1.63
CA PHE A 240 1.76 -17.79 -2.87
C PHE A 240 2.89 -17.44 -3.82
N LEU A 241 2.70 -17.75 -5.09
CA LEU A 241 3.63 -17.49 -6.17
C LEU A 241 2.91 -16.74 -7.29
N ALA A 242 3.54 -15.71 -7.85
CA ALA A 242 3.03 -15.02 -9.03
C ALA A 242 3.82 -15.43 -10.27
N PHE A 243 3.12 -15.73 -11.34
CA PHE A 243 3.68 -16.04 -12.66
C PHE A 243 3.13 -15.06 -13.68
N THR A 244 3.98 -14.53 -14.54
CA THR A 244 3.56 -13.64 -15.63
C THR A 244 3.15 -14.42 -16.88
N TYR A 245 2.26 -13.82 -17.68
CA TYR A 245 1.89 -14.25 -19.02
C TYR A 245 1.67 -13.04 -19.94
N ASP A 246 1.51 -13.26 -21.24
CA ASP A 246 1.46 -12.18 -22.26
C ASP A 246 0.11 -11.43 -22.32
N GLY A 247 -0.84 -11.74 -21.42
CA GLY A 247 -2.15 -11.13 -21.38
C GLY A 247 -3.20 -11.81 -22.24
N THR A 248 -2.86 -12.83 -23.01
CA THR A 248 -3.82 -13.58 -23.82
C THR A 248 -4.44 -14.73 -23.02
N ASP A 249 -5.72 -15.03 -23.28
CA ASP A 249 -6.43 -16.16 -22.66
C ASP A 249 -5.74 -17.50 -22.98
N ALA A 250 -5.15 -17.63 -24.15
CA ALA A 250 -4.41 -18.83 -24.57
C ALA A 250 -3.15 -19.04 -23.71
N ALA A 251 -2.34 -18.02 -23.52
CA ALA A 251 -1.15 -18.10 -22.68
C ALA A 251 -1.51 -18.33 -21.22
N ARG A 252 -2.58 -17.71 -20.72
CA ARG A 252 -3.10 -17.94 -19.37
C ARG A 252 -3.51 -19.39 -19.16
N GLN A 253 -4.27 -19.98 -20.10
CA GLN A 253 -4.69 -21.38 -20.03
C GLN A 253 -3.50 -22.35 -20.08
N LEU A 254 -2.51 -22.05 -20.91
CA LEU A 254 -1.30 -22.86 -21.03
C LEU A 254 -0.47 -22.84 -19.75
N LEU A 255 -0.30 -21.66 -19.15
CA LEU A 255 0.35 -21.48 -17.86
C LEU A 255 -0.41 -22.23 -16.76
N TRP A 256 -1.74 -22.06 -16.72
CA TRP A 256 -2.58 -22.76 -15.77
C TRP A 256 -2.46 -24.28 -15.85
N GLN A 257 -2.52 -24.86 -17.08
CA GLN A 257 -2.37 -26.32 -17.31
C GLN A 257 -1.00 -26.81 -16.84
N ARG A 258 0.08 -26.06 -17.17
CA ARG A 258 1.44 -26.40 -16.72
C ARG A 258 1.57 -26.44 -15.21
N LEU A 259 1.02 -25.44 -14.52
CA LEU A 259 1.14 -25.32 -13.08
C LEU A 259 0.17 -26.24 -12.33
N ALA A 260 -1.01 -26.51 -12.86
CA ALA A 260 -1.97 -27.45 -12.27
C ALA A 260 -1.48 -28.91 -12.25
N ALA A 261 -0.54 -29.24 -13.11
CA ALA A 261 0.08 -30.56 -13.12
C ALA A 261 1.17 -30.72 -12.02
N GLN A 262 1.53 -29.65 -11.32
CA GLN A 262 2.55 -29.71 -10.26
C GLN A 262 1.97 -30.23 -8.95
N PRO A 263 2.67 -31.10 -8.22
CA PRO A 263 2.21 -31.60 -6.95
C PRO A 263 2.18 -30.48 -5.88
N GLY A 264 1.13 -30.47 -5.05
CA GLY A 264 1.01 -29.52 -3.94
C GLY A 264 0.48 -28.14 -4.31
N VAL A 265 -0.06 -27.99 -5.52
CA VAL A 265 -0.82 -26.80 -5.91
C VAL A 265 -2.24 -26.93 -5.38
N SER A 266 -2.68 -25.94 -4.59
CA SER A 266 -3.99 -25.98 -3.96
C SER A 266 -5.04 -25.10 -4.66
N ALA A 267 -4.64 -23.97 -5.24
CA ALA A 267 -5.55 -23.05 -5.92
C ALA A 267 -4.83 -22.08 -6.87
N PHE A 268 -5.63 -21.48 -7.79
CA PHE A 268 -5.20 -20.41 -8.70
C PHE A 268 -6.10 -19.19 -8.52
N TYR A 269 -5.51 -18.00 -8.71
CA TYR A 269 -6.20 -16.72 -8.58
C TYR A 269 -5.73 -15.76 -9.65
N ASP A 270 -6.64 -14.96 -10.20
CA ASP A 270 -6.32 -13.89 -11.16
C ASP A 270 -5.83 -12.61 -10.46
N ALA A 271 -6.03 -12.52 -9.15
CA ALA A 271 -5.57 -11.44 -8.29
C ALA A 271 -4.93 -12.04 -7.03
N TYR A 272 -4.08 -11.26 -6.33
CA TYR A 272 -3.49 -11.72 -5.08
C TYR A 272 -4.57 -12.10 -4.05
N PRO A 273 -4.52 -13.32 -3.48
CA PRO A 273 -5.51 -13.75 -2.50
C PRO A 273 -5.43 -12.91 -1.22
N ASP A 274 -6.52 -12.27 -0.86
CA ASP A 274 -6.63 -11.39 0.32
C ASP A 274 -6.22 -12.10 1.63
N VAL A 275 -5.66 -11.32 2.57
CA VAL A 275 -5.20 -11.78 3.90
C VAL A 275 -6.32 -12.47 4.69
N ALA A 276 -7.57 -12.01 4.58
CA ALA A 276 -8.72 -12.67 5.18
C ALA A 276 -8.97 -14.09 4.63
N PHE A 277 -8.54 -14.35 3.41
CA PHE A 277 -8.58 -15.67 2.80
C PHE A 277 -7.41 -16.55 3.26
N GLN A 278 -6.24 -15.94 3.50
CA GLN A 278 -5.07 -16.63 4.09
C GLN A 278 -5.38 -17.14 5.50
N GLU A 279 -6.06 -16.34 6.32
CA GLU A 279 -6.50 -16.75 7.67
C GLU A 279 -7.51 -17.91 7.63
N LYS A 280 -8.44 -17.90 6.67
CA LYS A 280 -9.38 -19.02 6.46
C LYS A 280 -8.69 -20.29 5.97
N LEU A 281 -7.70 -20.20 5.10
CA LEU A 281 -6.92 -21.35 4.64
C LEU A 281 -6.03 -21.92 5.74
N SER A 282 -5.40 -21.08 6.57
CA SER A 282 -4.61 -21.55 7.71
C SER A 282 -5.48 -22.16 8.80
N ALA A 283 -6.67 -21.63 9.06
CA ALA A 283 -7.63 -22.21 9.99
C ALA A 283 -8.19 -23.56 9.50
N ALA A 284 -8.45 -23.69 8.19
CA ALA A 284 -8.89 -24.95 7.58
C ALA A 284 -7.78 -26.01 7.56
N ALA A 285 -6.51 -25.60 7.39
CA ALA A 285 -5.36 -26.51 7.46
C ALA A 285 -5.10 -27.00 8.88
N CYS A 286 -5.25 -26.15 9.92
CA CYS A 286 -5.18 -26.58 11.32
C CYS A 286 -6.29 -27.58 11.69
N GLN A 287 -7.51 -27.38 11.19
CA GLN A 287 -8.62 -28.33 11.46
C GLN A 287 -8.41 -29.70 10.76
N SER A 288 -7.65 -29.74 9.65
CA SER A 288 -7.33 -31.00 8.97
C SER A 288 -6.17 -31.78 9.62
N GLU A 289 -5.33 -31.13 10.41
CA GLU A 289 -4.29 -31.80 11.20
C GLU A 289 -4.83 -32.39 12.53
N GLU A 290 -5.78 -31.71 13.18
CA GLU A 290 -6.43 -32.23 14.40
C GLU A 290 -7.30 -33.49 14.16
N VAL A 291 -7.76 -33.69 12.91
CA VAL A 291 -8.55 -34.89 12.57
C VAL A 291 -7.66 -36.13 12.28
N LYS A 292 -6.35 -35.95 12.09
CA LYS A 292 -5.41 -37.07 11.85
C LYS A 292 -4.77 -37.63 13.10
N ASP A 293 -4.87 -36.93 14.24
CA ASP A 293 -4.32 -37.40 15.51
C ASP A 293 -5.36 -38.15 16.40
N VAL A 294 -6.58 -38.39 15.90
CA VAL A 294 -7.68 -39.09 16.63
C VAL A 294 -8.16 -40.35 15.89
N ALA A 295 -7.34 -40.95 15.04
CA ALA A 295 -7.67 -42.22 14.37
C ALA A 295 -6.58 -43.29 14.62
#